data_e9e78af49fa15a7557ff85c28ea875f1
#
_entry.id   e9e78af49fa15a7557ff85c28ea875f1
#
_cell.length_a   1.000
_cell.length_b   1.000
_cell.length_c   1.000
_cell.angle_alpha   90.00
_cell.angle_beta   90.00
_cell.angle_gamma   90.00
#
_symmetry.space_group_name_H-M   'P 1'
#
loop_
_entity.id
_entity.type
_entity.pdbx_description
1 polymer ?
#
loop_
_entity_poly.entity_id
_entity_poly.type
_entity_poly.pdbx_seq_one_letter_code
_entity_poly.pdbx_strand_id
1 'polypeptide(L)'
;LDLENRPAEADLSIDQGYPQSLLEMKPAWYPQNWSATPDFPTASRIASVLYEKKTGQHIDGVFYADPFVVESMLEVTGPVPIPELNRSLAAKDAVKFLTEDQFVLFDGKADGDDAVTELVKRIFNEFTESRLPGPKRIGDLFGPLVREGRFRFDLPGDPDDPLIRQLGLNSGVRAEPGADLIAVISRNANPSKIDAFLD
;
A
#
# COMPACT_ATOMS: atom_id res chain seq x y z
N LEU A 1 -2.02 10.52 -7.92
CA LEU A 1 -2.46 10.03 -9.24
C LEU A 1 -3.68 10.85 -9.64
N ASP A 2 -3.51 11.69 -10.66
CA ASP A 2 -4.59 12.49 -11.22
C ASP A 2 -5.70 11.56 -11.78
N LEU A 3 -6.84 11.55 -11.10
CA LEU A 3 -7.98 10.70 -11.42
C LEU A 3 -8.78 11.19 -12.64
N GLU A 4 -8.49 12.40 -13.15
CA GLU A 4 -9.20 12.98 -14.29
C GLU A 4 -8.78 12.38 -15.64
N ASN A 5 -7.60 11.78 -15.73
CA ASN A 5 -7.13 11.08 -16.94
C ASN A 5 -7.45 9.58 -16.86
N ARG A 6 -8.72 9.24 -17.07
CA ARG A 6 -9.15 7.86 -17.23
C ARG A 6 -8.49 7.25 -18.46
N PRO A 7 -7.95 6.02 -18.41
CA PRO A 7 -7.54 5.32 -19.61
C PRO A 7 -8.75 5.21 -20.55
N ALA A 8 -8.58 5.61 -21.79
CA ALA A 8 -9.68 5.69 -22.78
C ALA A 8 -10.33 4.32 -23.07
N GLU A 9 -9.66 3.22 -22.73
CA GLU A 9 -10.17 1.85 -22.83
C GLU A 9 -9.70 1.07 -21.64
N ALA A 10 -10.66 0.55 -20.85
CA ALA A 10 -10.39 -0.44 -19.82
C ALA A 10 -9.87 -1.70 -20.50
N ASP A 11 -8.59 -2.00 -20.33
CA ASP A 11 -8.01 -3.23 -20.84
C ASP A 11 -8.48 -4.39 -19.99
N LEU A 12 -9.48 -5.09 -20.47
CA LEU A 12 -10.07 -6.25 -19.79
C LEU A 12 -9.06 -7.40 -19.59
N SER A 13 -7.88 -7.35 -20.25
CA SER A 13 -6.80 -8.30 -19.98
C SER A 13 -6.26 -8.19 -18.54
N ILE A 14 -6.49 -7.06 -17.88
CA ILE A 14 -6.14 -6.81 -16.47
C ILE A 14 -7.00 -7.67 -15.54
N ASP A 15 -8.21 -8.03 -15.96
CA ASP A 15 -9.17 -8.77 -15.15
C ASP A 15 -8.84 -10.27 -15.00
N GLN A 16 -7.81 -10.77 -15.69
CA GLN A 16 -7.35 -12.15 -15.53
C GLN A 16 -6.84 -12.39 -14.10
N GLY A 17 -7.55 -13.24 -13.36
CA GLY A 17 -7.24 -13.55 -11.97
C GLY A 17 -7.87 -12.62 -10.94
N TYR A 18 -8.56 -11.54 -11.39
CA TYR A 18 -9.35 -10.72 -10.46
C TYR A 18 -10.68 -11.42 -10.14
N PRO A 19 -11.10 -11.48 -8.87
CA PRO A 19 -12.36 -12.12 -8.50
C PRO A 19 -13.56 -11.52 -9.25
N GLN A 20 -14.36 -12.36 -9.91
CA GLN A 20 -15.49 -11.92 -10.70
C GLN A 20 -16.47 -11.02 -9.92
N SER A 21 -16.69 -11.34 -8.64
CA SER A 21 -17.56 -10.57 -7.74
C SER A 21 -17.04 -9.15 -7.44
N LEU A 22 -15.77 -8.87 -7.71
CA LEU A 22 -15.13 -7.57 -7.46
C LEU A 22 -14.92 -6.75 -8.73
N LEU A 23 -15.23 -7.29 -9.92
CA LEU A 23 -15.10 -6.57 -11.19
C LEU A 23 -16.01 -5.34 -11.28
N GLU A 24 -17.14 -5.35 -10.57
CA GLU A 24 -18.05 -4.20 -10.47
C GLU A 24 -17.37 -2.97 -9.84
N MET A 25 -16.31 -3.17 -9.06
CA MET A 25 -15.51 -2.10 -8.49
C MET A 25 -14.59 -1.41 -9.51
N LYS A 26 -14.55 -1.92 -10.75
CA LYS A 26 -13.81 -1.35 -11.88
C LYS A 26 -12.36 -0.99 -11.54
N PRO A 27 -11.52 -1.97 -11.11
CA PRO A 27 -10.14 -1.72 -10.70
C PRO A 27 -9.30 -1.08 -11.81
N ALA A 28 -9.59 -1.38 -13.07
CA ALA A 28 -8.92 -0.76 -14.22
C ALA A 28 -9.19 0.74 -14.36
N TRP A 29 -10.26 1.26 -13.73
CA TRP A 29 -10.67 2.67 -13.81
C TRP A 29 -10.31 3.46 -12.56
N TYR A 30 -10.30 2.80 -11.40
CA TYR A 30 -10.16 3.43 -10.11
C TYR A 30 -8.96 2.85 -9.35
N PRO A 31 -7.83 3.56 -9.27
CA PRO A 31 -6.62 3.09 -8.59
C PRO A 31 -6.87 2.67 -7.13
N GLN A 32 -7.73 3.38 -6.41
CA GLN A 32 -8.11 3.04 -5.04
C GLN A 32 -8.76 1.65 -4.91
N ASN A 33 -9.23 1.06 -6.02
CA ASN A 33 -9.86 -0.26 -6.05
C ASN A 33 -8.89 -1.39 -6.43
N TRP A 34 -7.63 -1.11 -6.71
CA TRP A 34 -6.64 -2.15 -7.03
C TRP A 34 -6.47 -3.14 -5.87
N SER A 35 -6.50 -2.64 -4.63
CA SER A 35 -6.43 -3.44 -3.42
C SER A 35 -7.75 -4.12 -3.03
N ALA A 36 -8.76 -4.10 -3.91
CA ALA A 36 -10.03 -4.79 -3.66
C ALA A 36 -9.88 -6.30 -3.62
N THR A 37 -8.95 -6.85 -4.39
CA THR A 37 -8.62 -8.27 -4.30
C THR A 37 -7.83 -8.57 -3.02
N PRO A 38 -8.13 -9.69 -2.34
CA PRO A 38 -7.34 -10.14 -1.20
C PRO A 38 -5.96 -10.66 -1.60
N ASP A 39 -5.80 -11.04 -2.86
CA ASP A 39 -4.57 -11.56 -3.42
C ASP A 39 -3.66 -10.41 -3.86
N PHE A 40 -2.64 -10.13 -3.06
CA PHE A 40 -1.75 -9.01 -3.33
C PHE A 40 -0.96 -9.15 -4.65
N PRO A 41 -0.49 -10.32 -5.07
CA PRO A 41 0.11 -10.46 -6.40
C PRO A 41 -0.80 -10.02 -7.55
N THR A 42 -2.10 -10.30 -7.45
CA THR A 42 -3.07 -9.80 -8.44
C THR A 42 -3.19 -8.27 -8.41
N ALA A 43 -3.27 -7.66 -7.22
CA ALA A 43 -3.28 -6.20 -7.08
C ALA A 43 -1.99 -5.56 -7.62
N SER A 44 -0.84 -6.15 -7.31
CA SER A 44 0.49 -5.72 -7.75
C SER A 44 0.60 -5.73 -9.29
N ARG A 45 0.18 -6.82 -9.92
CA ARG A 45 0.15 -6.94 -11.39
C ARG A 45 -0.74 -5.87 -12.03
N ILE A 46 -1.93 -5.63 -11.49
CA ILE A 46 -2.84 -4.58 -12.00
C ILE A 46 -2.20 -3.21 -11.87
N ALA A 47 -1.65 -2.90 -10.70
CA ALA A 47 -1.01 -1.62 -10.42
C ALA A 47 0.16 -1.38 -11.39
N SER A 48 1.03 -2.37 -11.62
CA SER A 48 2.19 -2.24 -12.51
C SER A 48 1.77 -2.00 -13.96
N VAL A 49 0.82 -2.79 -14.47
CA VAL A 49 0.34 -2.64 -15.86
C VAL A 49 -0.32 -1.28 -16.09
N LEU A 50 -1.16 -0.82 -15.16
CA LEU A 50 -1.84 0.47 -15.30
C LEU A 50 -0.88 1.65 -15.13
N TYR A 51 0.10 1.54 -14.23
CA TYR A 51 1.13 2.55 -14.06
C TYR A 51 1.99 2.69 -15.33
N GLU A 52 2.47 1.56 -15.87
CA GLU A 52 3.26 1.54 -17.10
C GLU A 52 2.49 2.12 -18.29
N LYS A 53 1.22 1.75 -18.46
CA LYS A 53 0.36 2.32 -19.51
C LYS A 53 0.18 3.83 -19.37
N LYS A 54 0.03 4.33 -18.14
CA LYS A 54 -0.18 5.76 -17.89
C LYS A 54 1.09 6.58 -18.04
N THR A 55 2.22 6.07 -17.58
CA THR A 55 3.48 6.84 -17.46
C THR A 55 4.51 6.48 -18.52
N GLY A 56 4.38 5.33 -19.18
CA GLY A 56 5.40 4.75 -20.03
C GLY A 56 6.61 4.20 -19.26
N GLN A 57 6.57 4.19 -17.93
CA GLN A 57 7.66 3.73 -17.07
C GLN A 57 7.36 2.32 -16.55
N HIS A 58 8.29 1.42 -16.79
CA HIS A 58 8.27 0.09 -16.15
C HIS A 58 8.60 0.19 -14.66
N ILE A 59 7.95 -0.64 -13.85
CA ILE A 59 8.26 -0.79 -12.42
C ILE A 59 8.56 -2.25 -12.12
N ASP A 60 9.62 -2.47 -11.35
CA ASP A 60 10.09 -3.81 -11.01
C ASP A 60 9.36 -4.40 -9.80
N GLY A 61 8.80 -3.55 -8.94
CA GLY A 61 8.13 -4.01 -7.73
C GLY A 61 7.02 -3.11 -7.26
N VAL A 62 6.09 -3.69 -6.52
CA VAL A 62 4.98 -3.01 -5.86
C VAL A 62 5.02 -3.34 -4.37
N PHE A 63 4.91 -2.33 -3.53
CA PHE A 63 4.74 -2.55 -2.10
C PHE A 63 3.45 -1.89 -1.61
N TYR A 64 2.89 -2.49 -0.57
CA TYR A 64 1.79 -1.94 0.21
C TYR A 64 2.27 -1.67 1.63
N ALA A 65 1.96 -0.50 2.13
CA ALA A 65 2.29 -0.06 3.47
C ALA A 65 1.08 0.64 4.08
N ASP A 66 0.71 0.24 5.27
CA ASP A 66 -0.29 0.95 6.07
C ASP A 66 0.37 1.95 7.05
N PRO A 67 -0.39 2.74 7.83
CA PRO A 67 0.16 3.70 8.77
C PRO A 67 1.14 3.13 9.81
N PHE A 68 1.01 1.87 10.22
CA PHE A 68 1.94 1.22 11.15
C PHE A 68 3.31 0.94 10.50
N VAL A 69 3.33 0.73 9.20
CA VAL A 69 4.60 0.62 8.45
C VAL A 69 5.30 1.98 8.42
N VAL A 70 4.55 3.06 8.22
CA VAL A 70 5.08 4.44 8.26
C VAL A 70 5.64 4.75 9.66
N GLU A 71 4.95 4.36 10.73
CA GLU A 71 5.46 4.45 12.10
C GLU A 71 6.82 3.76 12.23
N SER A 72 6.94 2.51 11.77
CA SER A 72 8.19 1.74 11.82
C SER A 72 9.31 2.34 10.97
N MET A 73 8.99 2.96 9.82
CA MET A 73 9.96 3.71 9.04
C MET A 73 10.50 4.91 9.84
N LEU A 74 9.60 5.67 10.49
CA LEU A 74 9.97 6.81 11.31
C LEU A 74 10.74 6.43 12.59
N GLU A 75 10.59 5.21 13.10
CA GLU A 75 11.46 4.69 14.17
C GLU A 75 12.91 4.50 13.72
N VAL A 76 13.13 4.31 12.42
CA VAL A 76 14.46 4.16 11.83
C VAL A 76 15.05 5.51 11.44
N THR A 77 14.27 6.36 10.77
CA THR A 77 14.75 7.64 10.22
C THR A 77 14.72 8.79 11.23
N GLY A 78 13.85 8.68 12.24
CA GLY A 78 13.50 9.81 13.11
C GLY A 78 12.36 10.66 12.53
N PRO A 79 12.02 11.78 13.22
CA PRO A 79 10.91 12.65 12.83
C PRO A 79 11.14 13.36 11.49
N VAL A 80 10.12 13.38 10.63
CA VAL A 80 10.16 14.00 9.30
C VAL A 80 9.33 15.30 9.30
N PRO A 81 9.83 16.42 8.72
CA PRO A 81 9.14 17.70 8.70
C PRO A 81 7.85 17.65 7.87
N ILE A 82 6.82 18.36 8.37
CA ILE A 82 5.58 18.72 7.65
C ILE A 82 5.57 20.24 7.52
N PRO A 83 6.14 20.80 6.44
CA PRO A 83 6.30 22.25 6.30
C PRO A 83 4.97 23.00 6.38
N GLU A 84 3.92 22.44 5.78
CA GLU A 84 2.57 23.02 5.71
C GLU A 84 1.94 23.22 7.10
N LEU A 85 2.41 22.47 8.09
CA LEU A 85 1.94 22.53 9.47
C LEU A 85 2.99 23.11 10.43
N ASN A 86 4.17 23.48 9.91
CA ASN A 86 5.31 23.99 10.71
C ASN A 86 5.65 23.06 11.90
N ARG A 87 5.60 21.74 11.69
CA ARG A 87 5.94 20.72 12.69
C ARG A 87 6.58 19.50 12.02
N SER A 88 7.05 18.55 12.83
CA SER A 88 7.53 17.27 12.34
C SER A 88 6.62 16.13 12.79
N LEU A 89 6.51 15.09 11.97
CA LEU A 89 5.82 13.84 12.31
C LEU A 89 6.82 12.89 12.95
N ALA A 90 6.58 12.53 14.21
CA ALA A 90 7.34 11.50 14.91
C ALA A 90 6.63 10.14 14.79
N ALA A 91 7.38 9.04 14.95
CA ALA A 91 6.85 7.68 14.87
C ALA A 91 5.56 7.49 15.70
N LYS A 92 5.60 7.83 16.98
CA LYS A 92 4.47 7.68 17.92
C LYS A 92 3.16 8.38 17.50
N ASP A 93 3.26 9.36 16.60
CA ASP A 93 2.13 10.17 16.16
C ASP A 93 1.66 9.78 14.75
N ALA A 94 2.41 8.88 14.06
CA ALA A 94 2.20 8.58 12.64
C ALA A 94 0.85 7.95 12.36
N VAL A 95 0.47 6.93 13.12
CA VAL A 95 -0.81 6.24 12.93
C VAL A 95 -1.95 7.22 13.11
N LYS A 96 -2.00 7.93 14.24
CA LYS A 96 -3.05 8.91 14.52
C LYS A 96 -3.10 10.01 13.47
N PHE A 97 -1.95 10.53 13.06
CA PHE A 97 -1.90 11.57 12.03
C PHE A 97 -2.48 11.07 10.70
N LEU A 98 -2.07 9.89 10.23
CA LEU A 98 -2.49 9.35 8.94
C LEU A 98 -3.93 8.81 8.92
N THR A 99 -4.50 8.48 10.08
CA THR A 99 -5.89 7.97 10.16
C THR A 99 -6.90 9.04 10.55
N GLU A 100 -6.50 10.07 11.30
CA GLU A 100 -7.41 11.03 11.90
C GLU A 100 -6.99 12.49 11.65
N ASP A 101 -5.83 12.90 12.18
CA ASP A 101 -5.48 14.32 12.31
C ASP A 101 -5.37 15.04 10.95
N GLN A 102 -4.92 14.34 9.90
CA GLN A 102 -4.77 14.93 8.56
C GLN A 102 -6.08 15.49 8.02
N PHE A 103 -7.22 14.85 8.29
CA PHE A 103 -8.53 15.29 7.79
C PHE A 103 -8.98 16.58 8.45
N VAL A 104 -8.60 16.79 9.72
CA VAL A 104 -8.92 18.03 10.47
C VAL A 104 -7.92 19.13 10.13
N LEU A 105 -6.62 18.80 10.07
CA LEU A 105 -5.56 19.79 9.89
C LEU A 105 -5.47 20.36 8.48
N PHE A 106 -5.90 19.57 7.48
CA PHE A 106 -5.97 19.94 6.07
C PHE A 106 -7.40 20.22 5.60
N ASP A 107 -8.40 20.21 6.49
CA ASP A 107 -9.79 20.49 6.12
C ASP A 107 -9.92 21.84 5.40
N GLY A 108 -10.58 21.81 4.23
CA GLY A 108 -10.76 22.98 3.39
C GLY A 108 -9.49 23.50 2.68
N LYS A 109 -8.36 22.82 2.78
CA LYS A 109 -7.15 23.13 2.01
C LYS A 109 -7.12 22.30 0.73
N ALA A 110 -7.09 22.97 -0.42
CA ALA A 110 -7.07 22.31 -1.75
C ALA A 110 -5.87 21.38 -1.92
N ASP A 111 -4.77 21.66 -1.23
CA ASP A 111 -3.49 20.95 -1.36
C ASP A 111 -3.25 19.89 -0.25
N GLY A 112 -4.27 19.55 0.55
CA GLY A 112 -4.11 18.66 1.69
C GLY A 112 -3.69 17.23 1.30
N ASP A 113 -4.31 16.68 0.29
CA ASP A 113 -3.98 15.33 -0.24
C ASP A 113 -2.57 15.30 -0.84
N ASP A 114 -2.15 16.39 -1.50
CA ASP A 114 -0.80 16.54 -2.05
C ASP A 114 0.24 16.62 -0.93
N ALA A 115 -0.03 17.37 0.13
CA ALA A 115 0.86 17.49 1.29
C ALA A 115 1.10 16.14 1.98
N VAL A 116 0.05 15.33 2.17
CA VAL A 116 0.18 13.97 2.75
C VAL A 116 0.95 13.06 1.81
N THR A 117 0.69 13.14 0.51
CA THR A 117 1.40 12.35 -0.50
C THR A 117 2.90 12.67 -0.50
N GLU A 118 3.25 13.95 -0.48
CA GLU A 118 4.64 14.40 -0.42
C GLU A 118 5.32 14.04 0.91
N LEU A 119 4.59 14.08 2.02
CA LEU A 119 5.10 13.61 3.31
C LEU A 119 5.47 12.11 3.27
N VAL A 120 4.56 11.27 2.77
CA VAL A 120 4.81 9.81 2.66
C VAL A 120 6.00 9.53 1.73
N LYS A 121 6.09 10.20 0.58
CA LYS A 121 7.25 10.10 -0.32
C LYS A 121 8.54 10.48 0.38
N ARG A 122 8.56 11.57 1.16
CA ARG A 122 9.73 12.01 1.91
C ARG A 122 10.15 10.99 2.96
N ILE A 123 9.19 10.47 3.73
CA ILE A 123 9.48 9.41 4.72
C ILE A 123 10.09 8.19 4.04
N PHE A 124 9.54 7.77 2.90
CA PHE A 124 10.07 6.65 2.15
C PHE A 124 11.47 6.90 1.62
N ASN A 125 11.73 8.08 1.04
CA ASN A 125 13.04 8.44 0.53
C ASN A 125 14.08 8.48 1.66
N GLU A 126 13.75 9.13 2.79
CA GLU A 126 14.64 9.16 3.94
C GLU A 126 14.90 7.76 4.49
N PHE A 127 13.90 6.88 4.52
CA PHE A 127 14.09 5.50 4.93
C PHE A 127 15.03 4.74 4.00
N THR A 128 14.85 4.86 2.68
CA THR A 128 15.69 4.16 1.69
C THR A 128 17.11 4.69 1.60
N GLU A 129 17.31 5.99 1.87
CA GLU A 129 18.62 6.64 1.86
C GLU A 129 19.34 6.54 3.22
N SER A 130 18.63 6.18 4.28
CA SER A 130 19.20 6.07 5.62
C SER A 130 20.12 4.87 5.74
N ARG A 131 21.02 4.93 6.73
CA ARG A 131 21.76 3.75 7.15
C ARG A 131 20.81 2.83 7.93
N LEU A 132 20.30 1.79 7.27
CA LEU A 132 19.42 0.84 7.90
C LEU A 132 20.08 0.17 9.11
N PRO A 133 19.33 -0.07 10.20
CA PRO A 133 19.79 -0.82 11.34
C PRO A 133 20.08 -2.28 10.94
N GLY A 134 20.76 -3.03 11.81
CA GLY A 134 21.06 -4.43 11.53
C GLY A 134 19.81 -5.29 11.30
N PRO A 135 19.97 -6.45 10.62
CA PRO A 135 18.86 -7.31 10.22
C PRO A 135 17.91 -7.71 11.35
N LYS A 136 18.45 -7.91 12.57
CA LYS A 136 17.63 -8.23 13.74
C LYS A 136 16.63 -7.10 14.04
N ARG A 137 17.09 -5.84 14.06
CA ARG A 137 16.22 -4.69 14.37
C ARG A 137 15.17 -4.48 13.27
N ILE A 138 15.55 -4.66 11.99
CA ILE A 138 14.59 -4.64 10.87
C ILE A 138 13.55 -5.75 11.03
N GLY A 139 13.98 -6.96 11.36
CA GLY A 139 13.07 -8.09 11.61
C GLY A 139 12.13 -7.86 12.79
N ASP A 140 12.62 -7.24 13.86
CA ASP A 140 11.81 -6.92 15.05
C ASP A 140 10.72 -5.85 14.71
N LEU A 141 11.06 -4.85 13.88
CA LEU A 141 10.14 -3.78 13.48
C LEU A 141 9.11 -4.22 12.42
N PHE A 142 9.59 -4.81 11.34
CA PHE A 142 8.74 -5.09 10.18
C PHE A 142 8.16 -6.52 10.15
N GLY A 143 8.78 -7.48 10.84
CA GLY A 143 8.33 -8.87 10.84
C GLY A 143 6.88 -9.06 11.32
N PRO A 144 6.44 -8.43 12.42
CA PRO A 144 5.03 -8.45 12.81
C PRO A 144 4.10 -7.89 11.73
N LEU A 145 4.48 -6.76 11.11
CA LEU A 145 3.70 -6.07 10.08
C LEU A 145 3.53 -6.94 8.81
N VAL A 146 4.57 -7.68 8.44
CA VAL A 146 4.48 -8.66 7.34
C VAL A 146 3.49 -9.77 7.67
N ARG A 147 3.60 -10.36 8.87
CA ARG A 147 2.69 -11.44 9.32
C ARG A 147 1.23 -10.99 9.41
N GLU A 148 0.99 -9.73 9.75
CA GLU A 148 -0.35 -9.13 9.81
C GLU A 148 -0.85 -8.64 8.44
N GLY A 149 -0.01 -8.75 7.38
CA GLY A 149 -0.36 -8.27 6.05
C GLY A 149 -0.41 -6.74 5.93
N ARG A 150 0.18 -6.01 6.88
CA ARG A 150 0.28 -4.55 6.88
C ARG A 150 1.38 -4.04 5.98
N PHE A 151 2.44 -4.81 5.83
CA PHE A 151 3.51 -4.59 4.85
C PHE A 151 3.56 -5.76 3.89
N ARG A 152 3.43 -5.46 2.59
CA ARG A 152 3.50 -6.46 1.52
C ARG A 152 4.40 -5.94 0.42
N PHE A 153 5.08 -6.87 -0.24
CA PHE A 153 5.93 -6.58 -1.39
C PHE A 153 5.82 -7.70 -2.41
N ASP A 154 5.77 -7.32 -3.68
CA ASP A 154 5.69 -8.26 -4.79
C ASP A 154 6.50 -7.76 -5.98
N LEU A 155 7.02 -8.70 -6.76
CA LEU A 155 7.73 -8.48 -8.02
C LEU A 155 6.85 -8.99 -9.16
N PRO A 156 6.07 -8.14 -9.84
CA PRO A 156 5.15 -8.58 -10.91
C PRO A 156 5.84 -9.31 -12.06
N GLY A 157 7.12 -9.01 -12.32
CA GLY A 157 7.96 -9.68 -13.31
C GLY A 157 8.52 -11.02 -12.86
N ASP A 158 8.52 -11.29 -11.56
CA ASP A 158 8.97 -12.54 -10.95
C ASP A 158 8.10 -12.97 -9.76
N PRO A 159 6.85 -13.39 -10.03
CA PRO A 159 5.86 -13.69 -8.99
C PRO A 159 6.23 -14.90 -8.12
N ASP A 160 7.21 -15.67 -8.52
CA ASP A 160 7.68 -16.86 -7.81
C ASP A 160 9.05 -16.67 -7.13
N ASP A 161 9.52 -15.41 -7.00
CA ASP A 161 10.77 -15.11 -6.31
C ASP A 161 10.86 -15.85 -4.96
N PRO A 162 11.90 -16.69 -4.74
CA PRO A 162 11.99 -17.53 -3.56
C PRO A 162 12.10 -16.73 -2.26
N LEU A 163 12.74 -15.58 -2.26
CA LEU A 163 12.93 -14.75 -1.07
C LEU A 163 11.61 -14.10 -0.66
N ILE A 164 10.87 -13.54 -1.62
CA ILE A 164 9.54 -12.95 -1.40
C ILE A 164 8.60 -13.98 -0.78
N ARG A 165 8.60 -15.19 -1.34
CA ARG A 165 7.77 -16.30 -0.84
C ARG A 165 8.20 -16.79 0.54
N GLN A 166 9.51 -16.97 0.76
CA GLN A 166 10.03 -17.42 2.05
C GLN A 166 9.74 -16.44 3.18
N LEU A 167 9.78 -15.15 2.89
CA LEU A 167 9.48 -14.09 3.85
C LEU A 167 7.97 -13.81 3.99
N GLY A 168 7.13 -14.42 3.15
CA GLY A 168 5.67 -14.19 3.14
C GLY A 168 5.27 -12.77 2.72
N LEU A 169 6.14 -12.06 2.00
CA LEU A 169 5.95 -10.65 1.67
C LEU A 169 4.80 -10.42 0.71
N ASN A 170 4.56 -11.32 -0.25
CA ASN A 170 3.51 -11.11 -1.25
C ASN A 170 2.10 -11.45 -0.76
N SER A 171 1.94 -12.14 0.38
CA SER A 171 0.63 -12.48 0.97
C SER A 171 -0.38 -13.03 -0.05
N GLY A 172 0.09 -13.83 -1.01
CA GLY A 172 -0.77 -14.45 -2.02
C GLY A 172 -1.74 -15.45 -1.40
N VAL A 173 -2.98 -15.44 -1.86
CA VAL A 173 -4.01 -16.39 -1.44
C VAL A 173 -3.83 -17.68 -2.23
N ARG A 174 -3.17 -18.68 -1.63
CA ARG A 174 -2.87 -19.97 -2.27
C ARG A 174 -3.28 -21.12 -1.38
N ALA A 175 -3.96 -22.10 -1.97
CA ALA A 175 -4.18 -23.37 -1.30
C ALA A 175 -2.88 -24.21 -1.29
N GLU A 176 -2.60 -24.85 -0.18
CA GLU A 176 -1.55 -25.87 -0.13
C GLU A 176 -1.91 -27.07 -1.02
N PRO A 177 -0.94 -27.73 -1.66
CA PRO A 177 -1.22 -28.90 -2.47
C PRO A 177 -1.99 -29.98 -1.69
N GLY A 178 -3.18 -30.34 -2.18
CA GLY A 178 -4.05 -31.35 -1.55
C GLY A 178 -4.90 -30.84 -0.39
N ALA A 179 -4.97 -29.53 -0.17
CA ALA A 179 -5.83 -28.92 0.82
C ALA A 179 -6.84 -27.94 0.18
N ASP A 180 -8.03 -27.87 0.76
CA ASP A 180 -9.01 -26.84 0.42
C ASP A 180 -8.70 -25.56 1.22
N LEU A 181 -8.84 -24.41 0.57
CA LEU A 181 -8.68 -23.08 1.20
C LEU A 181 -10.01 -22.36 1.25
N ILE A 182 -10.41 -21.94 2.44
CA ILE A 182 -11.49 -20.96 2.64
C ILE A 182 -10.89 -19.71 3.26
N ALA A 183 -10.94 -18.59 2.52
CA ALA A 183 -10.51 -17.29 3.03
C ALA A 183 -11.74 -16.41 3.23
N VAL A 184 -11.93 -15.90 4.46
CA VAL A 184 -12.96 -14.91 4.78
C VAL A 184 -12.27 -13.56 4.91
N ILE A 185 -12.66 -12.61 4.06
CA ILE A 185 -12.05 -11.30 4.00
C ILE A 185 -13.11 -10.26 4.24
N SER A 186 -12.96 -9.51 5.33
CA SER A 186 -13.78 -8.34 5.61
C SER A 186 -13.22 -7.13 4.86
N ARG A 187 -14.11 -6.36 4.26
CA ARG A 187 -13.73 -5.16 3.54
C ARG A 187 -14.73 -4.04 3.77
N ASN A 188 -14.23 -2.84 4.03
CA ASN A 188 -15.04 -1.64 3.99
C ASN A 188 -15.32 -1.24 2.52
N ALA A 189 -16.58 -1.32 2.10
CA ALA A 189 -17.02 -0.89 0.77
C ALA A 189 -17.41 0.60 0.73
N ASN A 190 -17.40 1.30 1.87
CA ASN A 190 -17.70 2.72 1.97
C ASN A 190 -16.42 3.53 1.66
N PRO A 191 -16.49 4.65 0.92
CA PRO A 191 -15.36 5.54 0.71
C PRO A 191 -14.85 6.23 2.00
N SER A 192 -15.60 6.15 3.11
CA SER A 192 -15.14 6.66 4.41
C SER A 192 -14.12 5.73 5.06
N LYS A 193 -13.11 6.31 5.73
CA LYS A 193 -12.09 5.54 6.50
C LYS A 193 -12.59 5.15 7.90
N ILE A 194 -13.82 4.65 7.96
CA ILE A 194 -14.48 4.32 9.24
C ILE A 194 -13.84 3.11 9.96
N ASP A 195 -13.06 2.30 9.23
CA ASP A 195 -12.42 1.10 9.78
C ASP A 195 -11.47 1.41 10.95
N ALA A 196 -10.93 2.65 10.98
CA ALA A 196 -10.09 3.09 12.10
C ALA A 196 -10.86 3.24 13.43
N PHE A 197 -12.21 3.19 13.38
CA PHE A 197 -13.10 3.40 14.53
C PHE A 197 -14.00 2.18 14.80
N LEU A 198 -13.80 1.09 14.06
CA LEU A 198 -14.51 -0.17 14.30
C LEU A 198 -13.62 -1.10 15.13
N ASP A 199 -14.02 -1.39 16.36
CA ASP A 199 -13.41 -2.38 17.24
C ASP A 199 -13.75 -3.81 16.79
#